data_c4785fd48a59bd032bc713eac392cede
#
_entry.id   c4785fd48a59bd032bc713eac392cede
#
_cell.length_a   1.000
_cell.length_b   1.000
_cell.length_c   1.000
_cell.angle_alpha   90.00
_cell.angle_beta   90.00
_cell.angle_gamma   90.00
#
_symmetry.space_group_name_H-M   'P 1'
#
loop_
_entity.id
_entity.type
_entity.pdbx_description
1 polymer ?
#
loop_
_entity_poly.entity_id
_entity_poly.type
_entity_poly.pdbx_seq_one_letter_code
_entity_poly.pdbx_strand_id
1 'polypeptide(L)'
;MLNRKDTKSAKAAAEPLRENNPPKAPAMRRRFVLTSRKTKTPPTPPPPTGKANDHAEAHPKAADPKVVDPKSVASNIPAGVTINPNASDIDLTETVKTLLHLAQENGYVTYDDINDILPDGLNPDDLDQLFTKLRNLDVEIVDQAEAERAKPAEPEEDEDARLEILDDPVRMYMNQMGKVPLLTREQEVEICKKIEDAEIDMKRIVYNLGFTAKEHIAIAEKLLSDPPKERFDRVVVDKKIANREGHLRDLRRLIKMIHARDQKVDQKYIAWQKAQQKGRKLSLERELTKLSAGLQELFQRFAFKQKVAEEMIIVAGNVHEKLKASSRVIEEMEQLRTSADRRASVDAERAKIRTLEQFVRMERDQFYKAFADLKLAADRAHNAKTHMAEANLRLVVSVAKKYTNRGQSFLDLIQEGNIGLMKGVEKFEYRRGYKFSTYAIWWIRQAITRSIADQARTIRIPVHMIEIMNKLWRAQKQLTQELGREPAPEEIADEMHMPVSRINALLKMAQQPVSLHAPVGDDGDVSVGDFIEDKSAENPSDVTSYSLLKEKLSDVLTTLTERERKILEMRFGLADGYERTLEEIGKMYNVTRERIRQIEAKALRKLRHPTRVRHLQGFLDTEENA
;
A
#
# COMPACT_ATOMS: atom_id res chain seq x y z
N MET A 1 -47.14 59.42 21.03
CA MET A 1 -47.85 59.30 22.34
C MET A 1 -47.41 58.00 22.98
N LEU A 2 -46.55 58.13 23.98
CA LEU A 2 -46.68 57.58 25.35
C LEU A 2 -46.70 56.02 25.42
N ASN A 3 -45.99 55.31 26.20
CA ASN A 3 -45.04 55.57 27.30
C ASN A 3 -44.34 54.28 27.68
N ARG A 4 -43.09 54.39 28.05
CA ARG A 4 -42.30 53.64 29.01
C ARG A 4 -43.09 52.86 30.10
N LYS A 5 -42.59 51.65 30.45
CA LYS A 5 -41.89 51.37 31.73
C LYS A 5 -41.58 49.88 31.87
N ASP A 6 -40.34 49.63 32.08
CA ASP A 6 -39.63 48.78 33.07
C ASP A 6 -40.45 47.67 33.76
N THR A 7 -39.96 46.44 33.69
CA THR A 7 -39.62 45.68 34.90
C THR A 7 -38.60 44.59 34.61
N LYS A 8 -37.64 44.49 35.51
CA LYS A 8 -36.52 43.58 35.65
C LYS A 8 -36.98 42.15 35.99
N SER A 9 -36.04 41.22 35.71
CA SER A 9 -35.75 39.99 36.44
C SER A 9 -36.45 38.73 35.97
N ALA A 10 -35.73 37.84 35.36
CA ALA A 10 -35.21 36.60 35.98
C ALA A 10 -34.42 35.79 34.95
N LYS A 11 -33.16 35.59 35.26
CA LYS A 11 -32.28 34.58 34.61
C LYS A 11 -32.86 33.19 34.91
N ALA A 12 -33.09 32.39 33.87
CA ALA A 12 -33.08 30.96 33.94
C ALA A 12 -32.29 30.45 32.72
N ALA A 13 -31.12 29.92 33.02
CA ALA A 13 -30.23 29.31 32.06
C ALA A 13 -30.86 28.04 31.51
N ALA A 14 -30.96 27.93 30.20
CA ALA A 14 -31.18 26.67 29.50
C ALA A 14 -29.82 26.11 29.05
N GLU A 15 -29.37 25.04 29.69
CA GLU A 15 -28.28 24.21 29.26
C GLU A 15 -28.67 23.44 27.98
N PRO A 16 -27.78 23.30 26.99
CA PRO A 16 -28.01 22.43 25.85
C PRO A 16 -27.72 20.96 26.23
N LEU A 17 -28.63 20.10 25.80
CA LEU A 17 -28.59 18.65 25.91
C LEU A 17 -27.26 18.11 25.38
N ARG A 18 -26.51 17.43 26.26
CA ARG A 18 -25.31 16.67 25.93
C ARG A 18 -25.71 15.35 25.27
N GLU A 19 -25.26 15.15 24.04
CA GLU A 19 -25.23 13.85 23.39
C GLU A 19 -24.36 12.87 24.20
N ASN A 20 -24.96 11.71 24.51
CA ASN A 20 -24.30 10.59 25.17
C ASN A 20 -23.32 9.90 24.20
N ASN A 21 -22.01 10.12 24.39
CA ASN A 21 -20.98 9.25 23.86
C ASN A 21 -20.63 8.18 24.90
N PRO A 22 -20.47 6.90 24.51
CA PRO A 22 -20.07 5.84 25.42
C PRO A 22 -18.62 6.01 25.89
N PRO A 23 -18.27 5.56 27.10
CA PRO A 23 -16.96 5.79 27.70
C PRO A 23 -15.86 4.99 26.98
N LYS A 24 -14.77 5.68 26.61
CA LYS A 24 -13.53 5.09 26.13
C LYS A 24 -12.87 4.31 27.26
N ALA A 25 -12.54 3.04 26.98
CA ALA A 25 -11.73 2.20 27.84
C ALA A 25 -10.32 2.79 28.05
N PRO A 26 -9.75 2.65 29.25
CA PRO A 26 -8.41 3.18 29.55
C PRO A 26 -7.31 2.35 28.88
N ALA A 27 -6.45 3.04 28.13
CA ALA A 27 -5.26 2.48 27.51
C ALA A 27 -4.26 2.06 28.61
N MET A 28 -4.04 0.78 28.76
CA MET A 28 -2.92 0.24 29.56
C MET A 28 -1.61 0.52 28.85
N ARG A 29 -0.87 1.50 29.33
CA ARG A 29 0.55 1.70 29.03
C ARG A 29 1.37 0.66 29.80
N ARG A 30 1.76 -0.43 29.17
CA ARG A 30 2.84 -1.29 29.66
C ARG A 30 4.17 -0.63 29.30
N ARG A 31 4.83 -0.03 30.28
CA ARG A 31 6.26 0.31 30.25
C ARG A 31 7.05 -1.00 30.36
N PHE A 32 7.69 -1.40 29.27
CA PHE A 32 8.78 -2.37 29.35
C PHE A 32 10.05 -1.62 29.72
N VAL A 33 10.54 -1.87 30.92
CA VAL A 33 11.90 -1.49 31.37
C VAL A 33 12.83 -2.61 30.91
N LEU A 34 13.64 -2.35 29.90
CA LEU A 34 14.74 -3.22 29.47
C LEU A 34 15.92 -3.01 30.44
N THR A 35 16.06 -3.90 31.43
CA THR A 35 17.31 -4.05 32.17
C THR A 35 18.29 -4.85 31.31
N SER A 36 19.32 -4.19 30.81
CA SER A 36 20.44 -4.83 30.12
C SER A 36 21.29 -5.62 31.14
N ARG A 37 21.16 -6.93 31.12
CA ARG A 37 22.13 -7.83 31.75
C ARG A 37 23.23 -8.13 30.72
N LYS A 38 24.43 -7.59 30.98
CA LYS A 38 25.67 -7.98 30.32
C LYS A 38 25.97 -9.43 30.70
N THR A 39 25.82 -10.35 29.77
CA THR A 39 26.41 -11.69 29.87
C THR A 39 27.73 -11.68 29.11
N LYS A 40 28.79 -11.98 29.86
CA LYS A 40 30.16 -12.22 29.35
C LYS A 40 30.15 -13.46 28.46
N THR A 41 30.57 -13.35 27.22
CA THR A 41 30.93 -14.47 26.36
C THR A 41 32.30 -15.03 26.77
N PRO A 42 32.46 -16.36 26.84
CA PRO A 42 33.79 -16.98 27.02
C PRO A 42 34.59 -16.98 25.71
N PRO A 43 35.93 -16.98 25.77
CA PRO A 43 36.78 -16.83 24.60
C PRO A 43 36.89 -18.12 23.79
N THR A 44 36.90 -17.95 22.48
CA THR A 44 37.18 -18.98 21.46
C THR A 44 38.63 -19.44 21.51
N PRO A 45 38.92 -20.74 21.35
CA PRO A 45 40.31 -21.24 21.25
C PRO A 45 40.88 -21.01 19.86
N PRO A 46 42.22 -20.86 19.71
CA PRO A 46 42.89 -20.61 18.44
C PRO A 46 43.06 -21.89 17.59
N PRO A 47 43.25 -21.76 16.27
CA PRO A 47 43.41 -22.91 15.37
C PRO A 47 44.79 -23.56 15.49
N PRO A 48 44.91 -24.88 15.25
CA PRO A 48 46.19 -25.55 15.33
C PRO A 48 47.01 -25.37 14.04
N THR A 49 48.26 -24.94 14.24
CA THR A 49 49.36 -25.04 13.26
C THR A 49 49.92 -26.45 13.26
N GLY A 50 50.03 -27.06 12.12
CA GLY A 50 50.70 -28.36 11.99
C GLY A 50 51.20 -28.66 10.58
N LYS A 51 52.45 -28.59 10.48
CA LYS A 51 53.47 -28.75 9.45
C LYS A 51 53.30 -29.94 8.47
N ALA A 52 53.88 -29.69 7.32
CA ALA A 52 54.22 -30.61 6.23
C ALA A 52 54.85 -31.94 6.66
N ASN A 53 54.66 -32.96 5.83
CA ASN A 53 55.76 -33.78 5.34
C ASN A 53 55.34 -34.61 4.10
N ASP A 54 56.27 -34.62 3.20
CA ASP A 54 56.43 -35.39 1.98
C ASP A 54 56.21 -36.91 2.13
N HIS A 55 55.77 -37.57 1.08
CA HIS A 55 56.54 -38.63 0.38
C HIS A 55 55.83 -39.07 -0.91
N ALA A 56 56.68 -39.23 -1.92
CA ALA A 56 56.44 -39.67 -3.27
C ALA A 56 56.21 -41.21 -3.37
N GLU A 57 55.56 -41.65 -4.45
CA GLU A 57 55.94 -42.72 -5.38
C GLU A 57 54.75 -43.14 -6.25
N ALA A 58 54.81 -42.89 -7.54
CA ALA A 58 55.25 -43.75 -8.69
C ALA A 58 54.14 -44.59 -9.32
N HIS A 59 53.84 -44.24 -10.55
CA HIS A 59 53.17 -44.78 -11.74
C HIS A 59 53.06 -46.34 -11.90
N PRO A 60 52.29 -46.95 -12.92
CA PRO A 60 52.07 -46.42 -14.27
C PRO A 60 50.68 -46.72 -14.99
N LYS A 61 50.42 -45.90 -16.01
CA LYS A 61 49.87 -46.13 -17.36
C LYS A 61 48.66 -47.08 -17.60
N ALA A 62 47.60 -46.54 -18.18
CA ALA A 62 46.99 -47.03 -19.42
C ALA A 62 46.08 -45.94 -20.08
N ALA A 63 46.06 -45.98 -21.41
CA ALA A 63 45.71 -45.06 -22.46
C ALA A 63 44.26 -44.57 -22.56
N ASP A 64 44.13 -43.33 -23.04
CA ASP A 64 43.15 -42.54 -23.80
C ASP A 64 41.84 -43.18 -24.32
N PRO A 65 40.71 -42.41 -24.42
CA PRO A 65 40.64 -41.41 -25.48
C PRO A 65 40.02 -40.07 -25.11
N LYS A 66 40.43 -39.06 -25.84
CA LYS A 66 40.05 -37.66 -25.98
C LYS A 66 38.63 -37.29 -25.60
N VAL A 67 38.52 -36.49 -24.54
CA VAL A 67 37.40 -35.58 -24.32
C VAL A 67 37.98 -34.17 -24.28
N VAL A 68 37.41 -33.32 -25.11
CA VAL A 68 37.79 -31.92 -25.30
C VAL A 68 37.43 -31.15 -24.04
N ASP A 69 38.44 -30.51 -23.42
CA ASP A 69 38.27 -29.64 -22.23
C ASP A 69 37.52 -28.36 -22.56
N PRO A 70 36.46 -27.99 -21.82
CA PRO A 70 35.81 -26.68 -21.92
C PRO A 70 36.48 -25.68 -20.97
N LYS A 71 37.75 -25.41 -21.09
CA LYS A 71 38.50 -24.46 -20.23
C LYS A 71 39.26 -23.36 -20.99
N SER A 72 38.71 -22.85 -22.09
CA SER A 72 39.39 -21.76 -22.82
C SER A 72 38.53 -20.53 -23.14
N VAL A 73 37.37 -20.32 -22.49
CA VAL A 73 36.57 -19.11 -22.71
C VAL A 73 36.36 -18.28 -21.42
N ALA A 74 37.11 -18.56 -20.36
CA ALA A 74 36.96 -17.83 -19.08
C ALA A 74 38.00 -16.73 -18.85
N SER A 75 38.60 -16.14 -19.89
CA SER A 75 39.66 -15.13 -19.70
C SER A 75 39.50 -13.82 -20.47
N ASN A 76 38.29 -13.31 -20.64
CA ASN A 76 38.10 -11.93 -21.09
C ASN A 76 36.93 -11.25 -20.37
N ILE A 77 37.05 -11.11 -19.04
CA ILE A 77 36.27 -10.14 -18.29
C ILE A 77 37.22 -9.03 -17.85
N PRO A 78 37.08 -7.80 -18.31
CA PRO A 78 37.91 -6.70 -17.83
C PRO A 78 37.59 -6.46 -16.34
N ALA A 79 38.62 -6.64 -15.50
CA ALA A 79 38.60 -6.28 -14.09
C ALA A 79 38.44 -4.76 -13.96
N GLY A 80 37.31 -4.31 -13.47
CA GLY A 80 37.08 -2.89 -13.24
C GLY A 80 35.66 -2.48 -12.91
N VAL A 81 34.91 -3.27 -12.13
CA VAL A 81 33.68 -2.77 -11.50
C VAL A 81 33.73 -3.13 -10.02
N THR A 82 34.14 -2.18 -9.21
CA THR A 82 34.00 -2.21 -7.76
C THR A 82 32.52 -2.16 -7.41
N ILE A 83 31.99 -3.29 -6.95
CA ILE A 83 30.62 -3.42 -6.42
C ILE A 83 30.65 -2.93 -4.98
N ASN A 84 29.94 -1.86 -4.68
CA ASN A 84 29.65 -1.42 -3.33
C ASN A 84 28.58 -2.34 -2.71
N PRO A 85 28.82 -2.99 -1.57
CA PRO A 85 27.85 -3.87 -0.94
C PRO A 85 27.00 -3.08 0.06
N ASN A 86 25.91 -2.44 -0.39
CA ASN A 86 24.84 -1.96 0.51
C ASN A 86 23.62 -1.49 -0.27
N ALA A 87 22.81 -2.43 -0.70
CA ALA A 87 21.35 -2.31 -0.91
C ALA A 87 20.87 -3.68 -1.38
N SER A 88 19.82 -4.19 -0.80
CA SER A 88 19.06 -5.41 -1.11
C SER A 88 19.16 -5.87 -2.58
N ASP A 89 20.30 -6.40 -2.98
CA ASP A 89 20.52 -7.01 -4.28
C ASP A 89 19.89 -8.40 -4.26
N ILE A 90 18.73 -8.52 -4.88
CA ILE A 90 18.25 -9.77 -5.43
C ILE A 90 19.32 -10.17 -6.44
N ASP A 91 19.89 -11.37 -6.29
CA ASP A 91 21.05 -11.84 -7.09
C ASP A 91 20.67 -11.96 -8.58
N LEU A 92 20.67 -10.82 -9.27
CA LEU A 92 20.48 -10.73 -10.73
C LEU A 92 21.56 -11.53 -11.51
N THR A 93 22.60 -11.97 -10.82
CA THR A 93 23.72 -12.73 -11.41
C THR A 93 23.30 -14.16 -11.76
N GLU A 94 22.43 -14.78 -10.97
CA GLU A 94 21.90 -16.11 -11.28
C GLU A 94 20.88 -16.07 -12.43
N THR A 95 19.99 -15.07 -12.43
CA THR A 95 19.02 -14.88 -13.51
C THR A 95 19.71 -14.61 -14.85
N VAL A 96 20.76 -13.79 -14.88
CA VAL A 96 21.56 -13.55 -16.08
C VAL A 96 22.25 -14.81 -16.57
N LYS A 97 22.78 -15.67 -15.69
CA LYS A 97 23.39 -16.95 -16.08
C LYS A 97 22.40 -17.91 -16.69
N THR A 98 21.20 -18.01 -16.10
CA THR A 98 20.13 -18.88 -16.60
C THR A 98 19.63 -18.43 -17.97
N LEU A 99 19.48 -17.11 -18.18
CA LEU A 99 19.10 -16.54 -19.47
C LEU A 99 20.21 -16.72 -20.53
N LEU A 100 21.47 -16.66 -20.12
CA LEU A 100 22.60 -16.87 -21.01
C LEU A 100 22.73 -18.35 -21.44
N HIS A 101 22.39 -19.29 -20.56
CA HIS A 101 22.30 -20.72 -20.88
C HIS A 101 21.17 -20.98 -21.88
N LEU A 102 19.99 -20.36 -21.67
CA LEU A 102 18.85 -20.42 -22.59
C LEU A 102 19.19 -19.82 -23.96
N ALA A 103 19.92 -18.71 -23.98
CA ALA A 103 20.42 -18.10 -25.22
C ALA A 103 21.42 -19.00 -25.96
N GLN A 104 22.26 -19.76 -25.24
CA GLN A 104 23.18 -20.71 -25.83
C GLN A 104 22.49 -21.95 -26.39
N GLU A 105 21.38 -22.40 -25.77
CA GLU A 105 20.62 -23.56 -26.24
C GLU A 105 19.71 -23.24 -27.44
N ASN A 106 19.03 -22.09 -27.41
CA ASN A 106 18.01 -21.72 -28.41
C ASN A 106 18.52 -20.73 -29.47
N GLY A 107 19.70 -20.13 -29.27
CA GLY A 107 20.23 -19.06 -30.12
C GLY A 107 19.63 -17.68 -29.91
N TYR A 108 18.54 -17.58 -29.18
CA TYR A 108 17.82 -16.35 -28.83
C TYR A 108 17.10 -16.50 -27.49
N VAL A 109 16.69 -15.38 -26.87
CA VAL A 109 15.85 -15.37 -25.67
C VAL A 109 14.60 -14.58 -25.96
N THR A 110 13.43 -15.11 -25.58
CA THR A 110 12.18 -14.38 -25.76
C THR A 110 11.92 -13.46 -24.55
N TYR A 111 11.13 -12.41 -24.77
CA TYR A 111 10.70 -11.55 -23.66
C TYR A 111 9.85 -12.29 -22.60
N ASP A 112 9.18 -13.38 -23.00
CA ASP A 112 8.42 -14.21 -22.06
C ASP A 112 9.34 -15.07 -21.20
N ASP A 113 10.42 -15.65 -21.78
CA ASP A 113 11.44 -16.38 -21.02
C ASP A 113 12.11 -15.50 -19.98
N ILE A 114 12.43 -14.25 -20.35
CA ILE A 114 12.97 -13.27 -19.40
C ILE A 114 11.97 -13.00 -18.28
N ASN A 115 10.70 -12.88 -18.62
CA ASN A 115 9.64 -12.61 -17.67
C ASN A 115 9.34 -13.81 -16.75
N ASP A 116 9.51 -15.04 -17.21
CA ASP A 116 9.23 -16.25 -16.42
C ASP A 116 10.35 -16.59 -15.44
N ILE A 117 11.60 -16.20 -15.77
CA ILE A 117 12.78 -16.42 -14.92
C ILE A 117 12.95 -15.29 -13.89
N LEU A 118 12.35 -14.12 -14.12
CA LEU A 118 12.46 -13.00 -13.21
C LEU A 118 11.75 -13.27 -11.87
N PRO A 119 12.40 -13.01 -10.73
CA PRO A 119 11.76 -13.12 -9.43
C PRO A 119 10.64 -12.09 -9.27
N ASP A 120 9.54 -12.50 -8.61
CA ASP A 120 8.41 -11.62 -8.27
C ASP A 120 8.90 -10.49 -7.33
N GLY A 121 8.75 -9.25 -7.74
CA GLY A 121 9.08 -8.10 -6.89
C GLY A 121 10.22 -7.21 -7.38
N LEU A 122 10.78 -7.46 -8.56
CA LEU A 122 11.82 -6.61 -9.15
C LEU A 122 11.29 -5.18 -9.45
N ASN A 123 12.17 -4.19 -9.25
CA ASN A 123 11.89 -2.82 -9.65
C ASN A 123 12.07 -2.64 -11.17
N PRO A 124 11.33 -1.71 -11.81
CA PRO A 124 11.52 -1.42 -13.24
C PRO A 124 12.94 -0.98 -13.62
N ASP A 125 13.65 -0.35 -12.68
CA ASP A 125 15.02 0.10 -12.89
C ASP A 125 16.03 -1.06 -12.95
N ASP A 126 15.75 -2.15 -12.21
CA ASP A 126 16.56 -3.38 -12.22
C ASP A 126 16.33 -4.18 -13.51
N LEU A 127 15.09 -4.15 -14.05
CA LEU A 127 14.77 -4.73 -15.35
C LEU A 127 15.55 -4.05 -16.49
N ASP A 128 15.62 -2.73 -16.46
CA ASP A 128 16.39 -1.96 -17.44
C ASP A 128 17.91 -2.24 -17.37
N GLN A 129 18.43 -2.49 -16.17
CA GLN A 129 19.82 -2.91 -16.00
C GLN A 129 20.06 -4.32 -16.56
N LEU A 130 19.10 -5.23 -16.36
CA LEU A 130 19.16 -6.59 -16.89
C LEU A 130 19.15 -6.59 -18.43
N PHE A 131 18.26 -5.84 -19.07
CA PHE A 131 18.26 -5.68 -20.53
C PHE A 131 19.56 -5.08 -21.06
N THR A 132 20.13 -4.13 -20.34
CA THR A 132 21.41 -3.52 -20.71
C THR A 132 22.55 -4.54 -20.61
N LYS A 133 22.54 -5.40 -19.57
CA LYS A 133 23.53 -6.48 -19.40
C LYS A 133 23.42 -7.55 -20.48
N LEU A 134 22.20 -8.01 -20.79
CA LEU A 134 21.96 -9.02 -21.84
C LEU A 134 22.38 -8.49 -23.22
N ARG A 135 22.13 -7.22 -23.51
CA ARG A 135 22.54 -6.59 -24.77
C ARG A 135 24.06 -6.41 -24.88
N ASN A 136 24.74 -6.15 -23.76
CA ASN A 136 26.21 -6.06 -23.71
C ASN A 136 26.90 -7.44 -23.86
N LEU A 137 26.13 -8.53 -23.69
CA LEU A 137 26.57 -9.91 -23.86
C LEU A 137 26.18 -10.48 -25.23
N ASP A 138 25.77 -9.62 -26.18
CA ASP A 138 25.39 -9.99 -27.55
C ASP A 138 24.25 -11.03 -27.62
N VAL A 139 23.36 -11.08 -26.60
CA VAL A 139 22.18 -11.95 -26.59
C VAL A 139 21.07 -11.31 -27.44
N GLU A 140 20.63 -11.99 -28.47
CA GLU A 140 19.52 -11.55 -29.32
C GLU A 140 18.19 -11.79 -28.59
N ILE A 141 17.48 -10.71 -28.30
CA ILE A 141 16.19 -10.76 -27.62
C ILE A 141 15.10 -10.61 -28.68
N VAL A 142 14.33 -11.68 -28.90
CA VAL A 142 13.33 -11.78 -29.96
C VAL A 142 11.93 -11.72 -29.35
N ASP A 143 10.96 -11.17 -30.11
CA ASP A 143 9.55 -11.19 -29.70
C ASP A 143 8.98 -12.61 -29.93
N GLN A 144 8.15 -13.11 -29.00
CA GLN A 144 7.55 -14.46 -29.10
C GLN A 144 6.83 -14.68 -30.43
N ALA A 145 6.23 -13.61 -31.00
CA ALA A 145 5.60 -13.66 -32.31
C ALA A 145 6.58 -13.88 -33.48
N GLU A 146 7.85 -13.55 -33.33
CA GLU A 146 8.91 -13.82 -34.32
C GLU A 146 9.53 -15.19 -34.11
N ALA A 147 9.62 -15.65 -32.86
CA ALA A 147 10.07 -17.01 -32.51
C ALA A 147 9.04 -18.09 -32.91
N GLU A 148 7.73 -17.80 -32.79
CA GLU A 148 6.64 -18.73 -33.21
C GLU A 148 6.54 -18.86 -34.74
N ARG A 149 6.98 -17.88 -35.52
CA ARG A 149 7.06 -18.01 -36.99
C ARG A 149 8.17 -18.91 -37.48
N ALA A 150 9.13 -19.21 -36.62
CA ALA A 150 10.26 -20.11 -36.93
C ALA A 150 10.01 -21.57 -36.51
N LYS A 151 8.92 -21.88 -35.76
CA LYS A 151 8.53 -23.25 -35.38
C LYS A 151 7.46 -23.78 -36.32
N PRO A 152 7.52 -25.09 -36.77
CA PRO A 152 6.41 -25.72 -37.49
C PRO A 152 5.17 -25.79 -36.59
N ALA A 153 4.01 -25.45 -37.13
CA ALA A 153 2.75 -25.37 -36.43
C ALA A 153 2.37 -26.70 -35.75
N GLU A 154 2.33 -26.74 -34.42
CA GLU A 154 1.57 -27.76 -33.67
C GLU A 154 0.07 -27.43 -33.73
N PRO A 155 -0.83 -28.43 -33.77
CA PRO A 155 -2.26 -28.19 -33.98
C PRO A 155 -2.84 -27.40 -32.82
N GLU A 156 -3.45 -26.24 -33.15
CA GLU A 156 -4.20 -25.40 -32.22
C GLU A 156 -5.40 -26.18 -31.63
N GLU A 157 -5.32 -26.64 -30.39
CA GLU A 157 -6.46 -27.15 -29.66
C GLU A 157 -7.39 -25.99 -29.27
N ASP A 158 -8.62 -26.07 -29.74
CA ASP A 158 -9.83 -25.29 -29.45
C ASP A 158 -9.72 -24.22 -28.34
N GLU A 159 -9.08 -23.10 -28.63
CA GLU A 159 -9.14 -21.90 -27.79
C GLU A 159 -10.54 -21.23 -27.83
N ASP A 160 -11.27 -21.42 -28.93
CA ASP A 160 -12.61 -20.84 -29.10
C ASP A 160 -13.66 -21.44 -28.18
N ALA A 161 -13.57 -22.74 -27.84
CA ALA A 161 -14.48 -23.39 -26.93
C ALA A 161 -14.36 -22.89 -25.47
N ARG A 162 -13.18 -22.38 -25.06
CA ARG A 162 -12.99 -21.77 -23.72
C ARG A 162 -13.53 -20.34 -23.63
N LEU A 163 -13.69 -19.65 -24.74
CA LEU A 163 -14.26 -18.28 -24.80
C LEU A 163 -15.79 -18.28 -24.75
N GLU A 164 -16.44 -19.39 -25.11
CA GLU A 164 -17.91 -19.52 -25.03
C GLU A 164 -18.47 -19.57 -23.61
N ILE A 165 -17.61 -19.91 -22.63
CA ILE A 165 -17.97 -19.96 -21.18
C ILE A 165 -17.86 -18.58 -20.51
N LEU A 166 -17.40 -17.55 -21.23
CA LEU A 166 -17.27 -16.20 -20.67
C LEU A 166 -18.62 -15.48 -20.66
N ASP A 167 -18.98 -14.95 -19.48
CA ASP A 167 -20.18 -14.14 -19.23
C ASP A 167 -20.40 -13.05 -20.27
N ASP A 168 -21.65 -12.66 -20.56
CA ASP A 168 -22.03 -11.59 -21.48
C ASP A 168 -21.24 -10.27 -21.32
N PRO A 169 -20.93 -9.80 -20.09
CA PRO A 169 -20.11 -8.60 -19.87
C PRO A 169 -18.69 -8.71 -20.43
N VAL A 170 -18.08 -9.90 -20.41
CA VAL A 170 -16.74 -10.13 -20.97
C VAL A 170 -16.78 -10.04 -22.49
N ARG A 171 -17.78 -10.65 -23.13
CA ARG A 171 -17.98 -10.59 -24.59
C ARG A 171 -18.19 -9.15 -25.04
N MET A 172 -19.00 -8.38 -24.29
CA MET A 172 -19.23 -6.96 -24.58
C MET A 172 -17.92 -6.15 -24.49
N TYR A 173 -17.11 -6.36 -23.44
CA TYR A 173 -15.81 -5.70 -23.29
C TYR A 173 -14.86 -6.06 -24.45
N MET A 174 -14.77 -7.34 -24.83
CA MET A 174 -13.94 -7.80 -25.94
C MET A 174 -14.35 -7.17 -27.27
N ASN A 175 -15.64 -7.05 -27.52
CA ASN A 175 -16.16 -6.40 -28.72
C ASN A 175 -15.83 -4.90 -28.76
N GLN A 176 -15.94 -4.20 -27.63
CA GLN A 176 -15.56 -2.79 -27.54
C GLN A 176 -14.07 -2.58 -27.77
N MET A 177 -13.24 -3.38 -27.10
CA MET A 177 -11.79 -3.36 -27.26
C MET A 177 -11.37 -3.70 -28.70
N GLY A 178 -12.10 -4.62 -29.36
CA GLY A 178 -11.84 -5.05 -30.73
C GLY A 178 -11.98 -3.94 -31.78
N LYS A 179 -12.72 -2.87 -31.48
CA LYS A 179 -12.93 -1.73 -32.40
C LYS A 179 -11.72 -0.79 -32.48
N VAL A 180 -10.84 -0.80 -31.48
CA VAL A 180 -9.67 0.09 -31.44
C VAL A 180 -8.55 -0.50 -32.30
N PRO A 181 -8.00 0.26 -33.28
CA PRO A 181 -6.89 -0.22 -34.11
C PRO A 181 -5.59 -0.35 -33.31
N LEU A 182 -4.77 -1.30 -33.70
CA LEU A 182 -3.42 -1.47 -33.10
C LEU A 182 -2.48 -0.36 -33.60
N LEU A 183 -1.59 0.08 -32.72
CA LEU A 183 -0.58 1.07 -33.04
C LEU A 183 0.68 0.41 -33.62
N THR A 184 1.27 1.07 -34.64
CA THR A 184 2.61 0.76 -35.10
C THR A 184 3.63 1.40 -34.16
N ARG A 185 4.88 0.87 -34.14
CA ARG A 185 5.97 1.41 -33.32
C ARG A 185 6.20 2.92 -33.53
N GLU A 186 6.06 3.38 -34.77
CA GLU A 186 6.21 4.79 -35.12
C GLU A 186 5.10 5.65 -34.51
N GLN A 187 3.87 5.15 -34.52
CA GLN A 187 2.73 5.80 -33.90
C GLN A 187 2.84 5.82 -32.37
N GLU A 188 3.35 4.75 -31.74
CA GLU A 188 3.66 4.74 -30.30
C GLU A 188 4.63 5.87 -29.94
N VAL A 189 5.71 6.00 -30.68
CA VAL A 189 6.71 7.06 -30.49
C VAL A 189 6.11 8.46 -30.72
N GLU A 190 5.26 8.61 -31.73
CA GLU A 190 4.59 9.89 -32.01
C GLU A 190 3.65 10.30 -30.86
N ILE A 191 2.85 9.36 -30.34
CA ILE A 191 1.97 9.61 -29.21
C ILE A 191 2.79 9.97 -27.98
N CYS A 192 3.89 9.25 -27.71
CA CYS A 192 4.79 9.57 -26.60
C CYS A 192 5.40 10.97 -26.70
N LYS A 193 5.76 11.42 -27.90
CA LYS A 193 6.22 12.79 -28.13
C LYS A 193 5.09 13.80 -27.84
N LYS A 194 3.87 13.53 -28.30
CA LYS A 194 2.70 14.37 -27.99
C LYS A 194 2.44 14.49 -26.47
N ILE A 195 2.63 13.39 -25.72
CA ILE A 195 2.53 13.41 -24.26
C ILE A 195 3.63 14.31 -23.67
N GLU A 196 4.88 14.11 -24.09
CA GLU A 196 6.02 14.87 -23.59
C GLU A 196 5.89 16.37 -23.88
N ASP A 197 5.53 16.73 -25.12
CA ASP A 197 5.33 18.12 -25.52
C ASP A 197 4.22 18.79 -24.70
N ALA A 198 3.08 18.10 -24.50
CA ALA A 198 1.99 18.59 -23.66
C ALA A 198 2.40 18.76 -22.20
N GLU A 199 3.20 17.84 -21.64
CA GLU A 199 3.74 17.95 -20.28
C GLU A 199 4.75 19.09 -20.12
N ILE A 200 5.55 19.36 -21.15
CA ILE A 200 6.47 20.51 -21.19
C ILE A 200 5.66 21.81 -21.23
N ASP A 201 4.63 21.90 -22.08
CA ASP A 201 3.74 23.05 -22.16
C ASP A 201 3.06 23.32 -20.83
N MET A 202 2.51 22.29 -20.18
CA MET A 202 1.93 22.41 -18.84
C MET A 202 2.93 22.97 -17.82
N LYS A 203 4.14 22.41 -17.77
CA LYS A 203 5.20 22.92 -16.87
C LYS A 203 5.56 24.36 -17.16
N ARG A 204 5.67 24.74 -18.44
CA ARG A 204 5.98 26.11 -18.86
C ARG A 204 4.92 27.08 -18.38
N ILE A 205 3.64 26.75 -18.53
CA ILE A 205 2.54 27.60 -18.08
C ILE A 205 2.51 27.71 -16.56
N VAL A 206 2.60 26.57 -15.85
CA VAL A 206 2.61 26.53 -14.39
C VAL A 206 3.78 27.34 -13.82
N TYR A 207 4.96 27.25 -14.40
CA TYR A 207 6.15 27.97 -13.94
C TYR A 207 6.04 29.49 -14.13
N ASN A 208 5.11 29.96 -14.96
CA ASN A 208 4.80 31.39 -15.09
C ASN A 208 3.88 31.93 -13.99
N LEU A 209 3.19 31.04 -13.25
CA LEU A 209 2.26 31.43 -12.20
C LEU A 209 3.01 31.84 -10.91
N GLY A 210 2.60 32.95 -10.30
CA GLY A 210 3.29 33.55 -9.17
C GLY A 210 3.38 32.69 -7.92
N PHE A 211 2.43 31.79 -7.69
CA PHE A 211 2.42 30.92 -6.51
C PHE A 211 3.39 29.73 -6.64
N THR A 212 3.86 29.41 -7.84
CA THR A 212 4.72 28.26 -8.11
C THR A 212 5.99 28.25 -7.27
N ALA A 213 6.60 29.43 -7.05
CA ALA A 213 7.78 29.55 -6.21
C ALA A 213 7.48 29.15 -4.75
N LYS A 214 6.35 29.57 -4.21
CA LYS A 214 5.91 29.30 -2.84
C LYS A 214 5.60 27.82 -2.65
N GLU A 215 4.93 27.20 -3.62
CA GLU A 215 4.64 25.75 -3.60
C GLU A 215 5.92 24.90 -3.70
N HIS A 216 6.86 25.27 -4.59
CA HIS A 216 8.14 24.56 -4.67
C HIS A 216 8.93 24.64 -3.37
N ILE A 217 8.95 25.81 -2.72
CA ILE A 217 9.59 25.99 -1.42
C ILE A 217 8.87 25.14 -0.36
N ALA A 218 7.54 25.19 -0.28
CA ALA A 218 6.77 24.44 0.70
C ALA A 218 6.98 22.92 0.59
N ILE A 219 7.00 22.38 -0.65
CA ILE A 219 7.27 20.97 -0.90
C ILE A 219 8.72 20.61 -0.50
N ALA A 220 9.69 21.48 -0.87
CA ALA A 220 11.08 21.24 -0.51
C ALA A 220 11.32 21.32 1.01
N GLU A 221 10.63 22.20 1.74
CA GLU A 221 10.67 22.27 3.20
C GLU A 221 10.05 21.03 3.86
N LYS A 222 8.96 20.49 3.31
CA LYS A 222 8.38 19.21 3.75
C LYS A 222 9.36 18.05 3.59
N LEU A 223 10.16 18.06 2.51
CA LEU A 223 11.22 17.05 2.29
C LEU A 223 12.40 17.20 3.23
N LEU A 224 12.71 18.44 3.66
CA LEU A 224 13.83 18.78 4.53
C LEU A 224 13.48 18.76 6.01
N SER A 225 12.19 18.63 6.37
CA SER A 225 11.75 18.57 7.77
C SER A 225 12.24 17.30 8.45
N ASP A 226 12.51 17.36 9.76
CA ASP A 226 12.89 16.22 10.57
C ASP A 226 11.81 15.95 11.64
N PRO A 227 11.06 14.83 11.58
CA PRO A 227 11.02 13.82 10.52
C PRO A 227 10.45 14.33 9.18
N PRO A 228 10.87 13.76 8.04
CA PRO A 228 10.38 14.19 6.73
C PRO A 228 8.86 13.99 6.63
N LYS A 229 8.13 15.06 6.29
CA LYS A 229 6.66 15.01 6.13
C LYS A 229 6.24 14.40 4.79
N GLU A 230 7.15 14.41 3.80
CA GLU A 230 6.93 13.83 2.48
C GLU A 230 8.06 12.83 2.14
N ARG A 231 7.71 11.80 1.38
CA ARG A 231 8.68 10.79 0.92
C ARG A 231 9.43 11.31 -0.29
N PHE A 232 10.77 11.25 -0.23
CA PHE A 232 11.65 11.73 -1.29
C PHE A 232 11.34 11.08 -2.65
N ASP A 233 11.16 9.75 -2.66
CA ASP A 233 10.90 8.96 -3.87
C ASP A 233 9.58 9.34 -4.56
N ARG A 234 8.64 9.93 -3.82
CA ARG A 234 7.32 10.31 -4.33
C ARG A 234 7.34 11.63 -5.09
N VAL A 235 8.26 12.53 -4.71
CA VAL A 235 8.29 13.92 -5.16
C VAL A 235 9.41 14.17 -6.17
N VAL A 236 10.59 13.56 -5.98
CA VAL A 236 11.80 13.80 -6.78
C VAL A 236 11.94 12.73 -7.86
N VAL A 237 12.48 13.11 -9.03
CA VAL A 237 12.74 12.21 -10.16
C VAL A 237 13.74 11.13 -9.76
N ASP A 238 13.49 9.89 -10.20
CA ASP A 238 14.22 8.68 -9.81
C ASP A 238 15.75 8.78 -10.05
N LYS A 239 16.17 9.48 -11.12
CA LYS A 239 17.59 9.77 -11.41
C LYS A 239 18.36 10.46 -10.27
N LYS A 240 17.67 11.09 -9.31
CA LYS A 240 18.28 11.77 -8.14
C LYS A 240 18.24 10.95 -6.86
N ILE A 241 17.61 9.79 -6.86
CA ILE A 241 17.46 8.92 -5.68
C ILE A 241 18.83 8.39 -5.25
N ALA A 242 19.68 8.00 -6.18
CA ALA A 242 21.04 7.51 -5.90
C ALA A 242 21.91 8.54 -5.15
N ASN A 243 21.68 9.85 -5.34
CA ASN A 243 22.42 10.92 -4.64
C ASN A 243 21.48 11.78 -3.79
N ARG A 244 20.70 11.14 -2.93
CA ARG A 244 19.69 11.79 -2.08
C ARG A 244 20.29 12.90 -1.20
N GLU A 245 21.37 12.63 -0.48
CA GLU A 245 21.96 13.61 0.44
C GLU A 245 22.55 14.82 -0.28
N GLY A 246 23.20 14.58 -1.42
CA GLY A 246 23.70 15.66 -2.29
C GLY A 246 22.56 16.55 -2.75
N HIS A 247 21.46 15.94 -3.22
CA HIS A 247 20.29 16.69 -3.68
C HIS A 247 19.59 17.44 -2.56
N LEU A 248 19.48 16.89 -1.34
CA LEU A 248 18.94 17.60 -0.17
C LEU A 248 19.77 18.81 0.21
N ARG A 249 21.11 18.74 0.08
CA ARG A 249 22.00 19.90 0.26
C ARG A 249 21.77 20.98 -0.80
N ASP A 250 21.59 20.57 -2.05
CA ASP A 250 21.29 21.48 -3.14
C ASP A 250 19.90 22.13 -2.98
N LEU A 251 18.89 21.38 -2.52
CA LEU A 251 17.56 21.91 -2.21
C LEU A 251 17.62 23.03 -1.15
N ARG A 252 18.43 22.87 -0.10
CA ARG A 252 18.61 23.93 0.92
C ARG A 252 19.20 25.23 0.32
N ARG A 253 20.10 25.12 -0.66
CA ARG A 253 20.66 26.28 -1.37
C ARG A 253 19.63 26.89 -2.32
N LEU A 254 18.88 26.04 -3.05
CA LEU A 254 17.86 26.48 -4.00
C LEU A 254 16.73 27.24 -3.29
N ILE A 255 16.24 26.78 -2.15
CA ILE A 255 15.21 27.46 -1.36
C ILE A 255 15.64 28.91 -1.05
N LYS A 256 16.87 29.11 -0.55
CA LYS A 256 17.38 30.45 -0.22
C LYS A 256 17.44 31.36 -1.46
N MET A 257 17.93 30.82 -2.59
CA MET A 257 18.05 31.56 -3.84
C MET A 257 16.68 31.95 -4.41
N ILE A 258 15.73 30.99 -4.39
CA ILE A 258 14.39 31.25 -4.93
C ILE A 258 13.64 32.23 -4.03
N HIS A 259 13.68 32.04 -2.71
CA HIS A 259 13.03 32.95 -1.78
C HIS A 259 13.50 34.42 -1.98
N ALA A 260 14.82 34.65 -2.11
CA ALA A 260 15.37 35.98 -2.36
C ALA A 260 14.95 36.57 -3.73
N ARG A 261 14.83 35.71 -4.78
CA ARG A 261 14.38 36.18 -6.11
C ARG A 261 12.87 36.38 -6.14
N ASP A 262 12.10 35.51 -5.50
CA ASP A 262 10.64 35.57 -5.40
C ASP A 262 10.20 36.88 -4.72
N GLN A 263 10.84 37.25 -3.62
CA GLN A 263 10.60 38.54 -2.95
C GLN A 263 10.88 39.74 -3.87
N LYS A 264 11.95 39.70 -4.68
CA LYS A 264 12.24 40.75 -5.65
C LYS A 264 11.16 40.87 -6.73
N VAL A 265 10.67 39.73 -7.21
CA VAL A 265 9.57 39.68 -8.20
C VAL A 265 8.29 40.24 -7.59
N ASP A 266 7.92 39.87 -6.34
CA ASP A 266 6.76 40.39 -5.64
C ASP A 266 6.83 41.93 -5.50
N GLN A 267 7.97 42.44 -5.06
CA GLN A 267 8.16 43.89 -4.94
C GLN A 267 8.01 44.62 -6.29
N LYS A 268 8.59 44.06 -7.36
CA LYS A 268 8.49 44.64 -8.70
C LYS A 268 7.09 44.56 -9.27
N TYR A 269 6.35 43.46 -9.01
CA TYR A 269 4.96 43.30 -9.43
C TYR A 269 4.05 44.34 -8.73
N ILE A 270 4.21 44.55 -7.42
CA ILE A 270 3.46 45.56 -6.68
C ILE A 270 3.80 46.98 -7.21
N ALA A 271 5.08 47.24 -7.55
CA ALA A 271 5.49 48.50 -8.16
C ALA A 271 4.87 48.68 -9.56
N TRP A 272 4.75 47.62 -10.34
CA TRP A 272 4.10 47.62 -11.64
C TRP A 272 2.59 47.90 -11.55
N GLN A 273 1.89 47.29 -10.57
CA GLN A 273 0.48 47.59 -10.32
C GLN A 273 0.22 49.05 -9.93
N LYS A 274 1.15 49.65 -9.19
CA LYS A 274 1.06 51.06 -8.75
C LYS A 274 1.49 52.07 -9.82
N ALA A 275 2.14 51.64 -10.89
CA ALA A 275 2.67 52.51 -11.92
C ALA A 275 1.56 53.06 -12.84
N GLN A 276 1.38 54.39 -12.87
CA GLN A 276 0.40 55.06 -13.72
C GLN A 276 0.96 55.43 -15.12
N GLN A 277 2.28 55.66 -15.24
CA GLN A 277 2.92 56.06 -16.48
C GLN A 277 3.17 54.82 -17.38
N LYS A 278 2.68 54.88 -18.63
CA LYS A 278 2.83 53.78 -19.61
C LYS A 278 4.29 53.36 -19.83
N GLY A 279 5.23 54.32 -19.95
CA GLY A 279 6.65 54.02 -20.15
C GLY A 279 7.29 53.29 -18.97
N ARG A 280 6.95 53.68 -17.74
CA ARG A 280 7.42 53.02 -16.52
C ARG A 280 6.80 51.60 -16.35
N LYS A 281 5.52 51.44 -16.72
CA LYS A 281 4.84 50.12 -16.69
C LYS A 281 5.52 49.14 -17.65
N LEU A 282 5.86 49.58 -18.87
CA LEU A 282 6.55 48.77 -19.88
C LEU A 282 8.00 48.40 -19.48
N SER A 283 8.71 49.32 -18.84
CA SER A 283 10.06 49.05 -18.29
C SER A 283 10.02 47.98 -17.19
N LEU A 284 9.09 48.11 -16.22
CA LEU A 284 8.90 47.19 -15.13
C LEU A 284 8.44 45.81 -15.63
N GLU A 285 7.61 45.73 -16.67
CA GLU A 285 7.16 44.52 -17.31
C GLU A 285 8.34 43.75 -17.93
N ARG A 286 9.24 44.45 -18.64
CA ARG A 286 10.46 43.82 -19.17
C ARG A 286 11.39 43.29 -18.08
N GLU A 287 11.50 44.01 -16.95
CA GLU A 287 12.27 43.53 -15.80
C GLU A 287 11.61 42.30 -15.14
N LEU A 288 10.28 42.30 -14.98
CA LEU A 288 9.52 41.17 -14.46
C LEU A 288 9.71 39.94 -15.32
N THR A 289 9.62 40.07 -16.65
CA THR A 289 9.81 38.96 -17.59
C THR A 289 11.23 38.39 -17.47
N LYS A 290 12.26 39.20 -17.34
CA LYS A 290 13.64 38.73 -17.11
C LYS A 290 13.81 38.00 -15.77
N LEU A 291 13.21 38.52 -14.69
CA LEU A 291 13.30 37.92 -13.37
C LEU A 291 12.51 36.61 -13.29
N SER A 292 11.32 36.55 -13.93
CA SER A 292 10.50 35.32 -13.98
C SER A 292 11.19 34.23 -14.79
N ALA A 293 11.80 34.57 -15.94
CA ALA A 293 12.60 33.62 -16.70
C ALA A 293 13.75 33.01 -15.87
N GLY A 294 14.46 33.86 -15.10
CA GLY A 294 15.50 33.37 -14.19
C GLY A 294 14.97 32.50 -13.02
N LEU A 295 13.70 32.64 -12.62
CA LEU A 295 13.07 31.75 -11.66
C LEU A 295 12.71 30.40 -12.30
N GLN A 296 12.22 30.37 -13.55
CA GLN A 296 11.87 29.14 -14.27
C GLN A 296 13.07 28.20 -14.41
N GLU A 297 14.27 28.72 -14.71
CA GLU A 297 15.50 27.93 -14.75
C GLU A 297 15.82 27.28 -13.40
N LEU A 298 15.53 27.97 -12.30
CA LEU A 298 15.74 27.43 -10.96
C LEU A 298 14.72 26.35 -10.60
N PHE A 299 13.45 26.47 -11.06
CA PHE A 299 12.43 25.46 -10.82
C PHE A 299 12.80 24.11 -11.42
N GLN A 300 13.43 24.07 -12.60
CA GLN A 300 13.91 22.84 -13.21
C GLN A 300 14.95 22.10 -12.35
N ARG A 301 15.74 22.82 -11.54
CA ARG A 301 16.77 22.23 -10.68
C ARG A 301 16.23 21.49 -9.47
N PHE A 302 14.95 21.70 -9.08
CA PHE A 302 14.30 20.88 -8.06
C PHE A 302 14.13 19.42 -8.49
N ALA A 303 14.08 19.17 -9.79
CA ALA A 303 13.87 17.85 -10.37
C ALA A 303 12.64 17.15 -9.80
N PHE A 304 11.52 17.88 -9.65
CA PHE A 304 10.26 17.31 -9.19
C PHE A 304 9.59 16.49 -10.27
N LYS A 305 8.89 15.41 -9.88
CA LYS A 305 8.09 14.57 -10.76
C LYS A 305 6.91 15.35 -11.35
N GLN A 306 6.37 14.86 -12.46
CA GLN A 306 5.21 15.46 -13.15
C GLN A 306 4.00 15.65 -12.22
N LYS A 307 3.79 14.72 -11.28
CA LYS A 307 2.73 14.77 -10.29
C LYS A 307 2.69 16.08 -9.50
N VAL A 308 3.84 16.67 -9.19
CA VAL A 308 3.92 17.98 -8.50
C VAL A 308 3.35 19.10 -9.38
N ALA A 309 3.60 19.07 -10.70
CA ALA A 309 3.00 20.03 -11.62
C ALA A 309 1.47 19.84 -11.71
N GLU A 310 0.98 18.62 -11.69
CA GLU A 310 -0.45 18.31 -11.66
C GLU A 310 -1.13 18.81 -10.38
N GLU A 311 -0.49 18.68 -9.22
CA GLU A 311 -0.98 19.28 -7.96
C GLU A 311 -1.07 20.80 -8.05
N MET A 312 -0.14 21.46 -8.73
CA MET A 312 -0.18 22.92 -8.97
C MET A 312 -1.30 23.33 -9.94
N ILE A 313 -1.69 22.48 -10.88
CA ILE A 313 -2.86 22.71 -11.75
C ILE A 313 -4.14 22.75 -10.92
N ILE A 314 -4.28 21.89 -9.91
CA ILE A 314 -5.43 21.92 -8.99
C ILE A 314 -5.46 23.25 -8.21
N VAL A 315 -4.31 23.73 -7.77
CA VAL A 315 -4.23 25.06 -7.09
C VAL A 315 -4.65 26.18 -8.03
N ALA A 316 -4.20 26.15 -9.31
CA ALA A 316 -4.63 27.11 -10.32
C ALA A 316 -6.14 27.05 -10.57
N GLY A 317 -6.73 25.85 -10.61
CA GLY A 317 -8.17 25.64 -10.71
C GLY A 317 -8.95 26.27 -9.56
N ASN A 318 -8.50 26.05 -8.33
CA ASN A 318 -9.11 26.66 -7.14
C ASN A 318 -9.07 28.20 -7.18
N VAL A 319 -7.97 28.79 -7.69
CA VAL A 319 -7.85 30.25 -7.87
C VAL A 319 -8.80 30.73 -8.95
N HIS A 320 -8.88 30.01 -10.08
CA HIS A 320 -9.81 30.32 -11.18
C HIS A 320 -11.27 30.36 -10.69
N GLU A 321 -11.70 29.34 -9.95
CA GLU A 321 -13.06 29.29 -9.41
C GLU A 321 -13.34 30.42 -8.43
N LYS A 322 -12.40 30.76 -7.54
CA LYS A 322 -12.53 31.90 -6.63
C LYS A 322 -12.65 33.22 -7.36
N LEU A 323 -11.80 33.44 -8.38
CA LEU A 323 -11.88 34.66 -9.20
C LEU A 323 -13.22 34.75 -9.94
N LYS A 324 -13.69 33.61 -10.51
CA LYS A 324 -15.00 33.54 -11.20
C LYS A 324 -16.17 33.79 -10.25
N ALA A 325 -16.12 33.24 -9.04
CA ALA A 325 -17.15 33.46 -8.02
C ALA A 325 -17.19 34.94 -7.60
N SER A 326 -16.03 35.53 -7.27
CA SER A 326 -15.97 36.96 -6.91
C SER A 326 -16.39 37.89 -8.06
N SER A 327 -16.08 37.55 -9.32
CA SER A 327 -16.54 38.33 -10.49
C SER A 327 -18.05 38.26 -10.65
N ARG A 328 -18.68 37.07 -10.50
CA ARG A 328 -20.14 36.91 -10.55
C ARG A 328 -20.82 37.74 -9.45
N VAL A 329 -20.33 37.71 -8.23
CA VAL A 329 -20.88 38.49 -7.12
C VAL A 329 -20.83 39.99 -7.43
N ILE A 330 -19.74 40.45 -8.05
CA ILE A 330 -19.63 41.86 -8.48
C ILE A 330 -20.66 42.20 -9.56
N GLU A 331 -20.79 41.36 -10.61
CA GLU A 331 -21.75 41.53 -11.69
C GLU A 331 -23.21 41.52 -11.18
N GLU A 332 -23.56 40.60 -10.29
CA GLU A 332 -24.88 40.53 -9.66
C GLU A 332 -25.17 41.77 -8.80
N MET A 333 -24.18 42.25 -8.05
CA MET A 333 -24.33 43.43 -7.21
C MET A 333 -24.36 44.74 -8.03
N GLU A 334 -23.70 44.80 -9.18
CA GLU A 334 -23.74 45.98 -10.08
C GLU A 334 -25.08 46.11 -10.79
N GLN A 335 -25.80 45.01 -11.06
CA GLN A 335 -27.12 45.00 -11.69
C GLN A 335 -28.24 45.48 -10.74
N LEU A 336 -28.03 45.47 -9.43
CA LEU A 336 -29.01 45.86 -8.42
C LEU A 336 -28.84 47.35 -8.06
N ARG A 337 -29.99 48.02 -7.60
CA ARG A 337 -29.94 49.45 -7.24
C ARG A 337 -28.93 49.75 -6.13
N THR A 338 -28.16 50.84 -6.29
CA THR A 338 -27.01 51.24 -5.47
C THR A 338 -27.40 51.60 -4.03
N SER A 339 -26.87 50.89 -3.04
CA SER A 339 -26.88 51.25 -1.62
C SER A 339 -25.45 51.35 -1.06
N ALA A 340 -25.26 52.05 0.05
CA ALA A 340 -23.92 52.22 0.66
C ALA A 340 -23.30 50.89 1.08
N ASP A 341 -24.06 49.98 1.65
CA ASP A 341 -23.61 48.65 2.09
C ASP A 341 -23.19 47.76 0.91
N ARG A 342 -23.81 47.92 -0.27
CA ARG A 342 -23.41 47.22 -1.49
C ARG A 342 -22.10 47.69 -2.07
N ARG A 343 -21.84 49.02 -2.03
CA ARG A 343 -20.53 49.56 -2.46
C ARG A 343 -19.41 48.97 -1.61
N ALA A 344 -19.59 48.89 -0.31
CA ALA A 344 -18.63 48.29 0.60
C ALA A 344 -18.39 46.79 0.29
N SER A 345 -19.46 46.06 -0.06
CA SER A 345 -19.36 44.63 -0.45
C SER A 345 -18.64 44.45 -1.79
N VAL A 346 -18.95 45.28 -2.81
CA VAL A 346 -18.24 45.29 -4.10
C VAL A 346 -16.78 45.62 -3.94
N ASP A 347 -16.45 46.61 -3.09
CA ASP A 347 -15.06 47.00 -2.83
C ASP A 347 -14.30 45.88 -2.08
N ALA A 348 -14.98 45.13 -1.18
CA ALA A 348 -14.40 43.98 -0.52
C ALA A 348 -14.10 42.84 -1.53
N GLU A 349 -15.04 42.57 -2.46
CA GLU A 349 -14.81 41.55 -3.51
C GLU A 349 -13.70 41.98 -4.49
N ARG A 350 -13.66 43.27 -4.87
CA ARG A 350 -12.53 43.81 -5.66
C ARG A 350 -11.21 43.68 -4.94
N ALA A 351 -11.18 43.87 -3.60
CA ALA A 351 -9.98 43.65 -2.80
C ALA A 351 -9.55 42.16 -2.80
N LYS A 352 -10.51 41.21 -2.73
CA LYS A 352 -10.21 39.78 -2.87
C LYS A 352 -9.62 39.47 -4.24
N ILE A 353 -10.19 39.98 -5.32
CA ILE A 353 -9.64 39.81 -6.67
C ILE A 353 -8.21 40.33 -6.73
N ARG A 354 -7.94 41.55 -6.22
CA ARG A 354 -6.57 42.07 -6.20
C ARG A 354 -5.58 41.21 -5.42
N THR A 355 -6.01 40.60 -4.30
CA THR A 355 -5.14 39.67 -3.54
C THR A 355 -4.87 38.39 -4.32
N LEU A 356 -5.85 37.87 -5.05
CA LEU A 356 -5.67 36.71 -5.92
C LEU A 356 -4.79 37.02 -7.13
N GLU A 357 -4.95 38.22 -7.76
CA GLU A 357 -4.06 38.69 -8.83
C GLU A 357 -2.62 38.82 -8.35
N GLN A 358 -2.40 39.35 -7.13
CA GLN A 358 -1.06 39.41 -6.53
C GLN A 358 -0.49 38.00 -6.25
N PHE A 359 -1.32 37.06 -5.83
CA PHE A 359 -0.92 35.68 -5.60
C PHE A 359 -0.46 34.99 -6.89
N VAL A 360 -1.19 35.21 -7.98
CA VAL A 360 -0.87 34.64 -9.31
C VAL A 360 0.14 35.48 -10.08
N ARG A 361 0.32 36.78 -9.75
CA ARG A 361 1.15 37.79 -10.46
C ARG A 361 0.72 38.02 -11.90
N MET A 362 -0.58 37.93 -12.15
CA MET A 362 -1.21 38.19 -13.46
C MET A 362 -2.49 38.98 -13.25
N GLU A 363 -2.86 39.80 -14.24
CA GLU A 363 -4.20 40.38 -14.32
C GLU A 363 -5.25 39.28 -14.58
N ARG A 364 -6.45 39.46 -14.06
CA ARG A 364 -7.54 38.46 -14.15
C ARG A 364 -7.72 37.90 -15.56
N ASP A 365 -7.79 38.75 -16.58
CA ASP A 365 -8.05 38.35 -17.95
C ASP A 365 -6.87 37.58 -18.58
N GLN A 366 -5.65 37.93 -18.22
CA GLN A 366 -4.44 37.20 -18.60
C GLN A 366 -4.39 35.82 -17.93
N PHE A 367 -4.78 35.76 -16.66
CA PHE A 367 -4.85 34.48 -15.93
C PHE A 367 -5.92 33.55 -16.50
N TYR A 368 -7.09 34.05 -16.88
CA TYR A 368 -8.12 33.22 -17.52
C TYR A 368 -7.63 32.63 -18.82
N LYS A 369 -6.90 33.37 -19.66
CA LYS A 369 -6.27 32.84 -20.88
C LYS A 369 -5.22 31.79 -20.55
N ALA A 370 -4.31 32.08 -19.63
CA ALA A 370 -3.27 31.14 -19.20
C ALA A 370 -3.84 29.86 -18.61
N PHE A 371 -4.94 29.96 -17.84
CA PHE A 371 -5.62 28.79 -17.28
C PHE A 371 -6.36 27.98 -18.37
N ALA A 372 -6.95 28.62 -19.37
CA ALA A 372 -7.56 27.94 -20.50
C ALA A 372 -6.50 27.18 -21.32
N ASP A 373 -5.34 27.81 -21.57
CA ASP A 373 -4.21 27.15 -22.26
C ASP A 373 -3.65 26.00 -21.44
N LEU A 374 -3.57 26.16 -20.11
CA LEU A 374 -3.13 25.10 -19.18
C LEU A 374 -4.07 23.92 -19.21
N LYS A 375 -5.38 24.15 -19.16
CA LYS A 375 -6.39 23.11 -19.27
C LYS A 375 -6.32 22.38 -20.60
N LEU A 376 -6.18 23.13 -21.72
CA LEU A 376 -6.02 22.56 -23.05
C LEU A 376 -4.77 21.66 -23.15
N ALA A 377 -3.65 22.08 -22.54
CA ALA A 377 -2.43 21.27 -22.50
C ALA A 377 -2.62 20.02 -21.65
N ALA A 378 -3.30 20.13 -20.48
CA ALA A 378 -3.63 18.99 -19.64
C ALA A 378 -4.56 17.99 -20.36
N ASP A 379 -5.58 18.48 -21.03
CA ASP A 379 -6.52 17.65 -21.79
C ASP A 379 -5.80 16.96 -22.97
N ARG A 380 -4.87 17.64 -23.66
CA ARG A 380 -4.03 17.02 -24.71
C ARG A 380 -3.16 15.88 -24.15
N ALA A 381 -2.52 16.08 -23.01
CA ALA A 381 -1.71 15.04 -22.38
C ALA A 381 -2.58 13.86 -21.95
N HIS A 382 -3.73 14.14 -21.33
CA HIS A 382 -4.68 13.10 -20.89
C HIS A 382 -5.20 12.27 -22.08
N ASN A 383 -5.69 12.93 -23.12
CA ASN A 383 -6.21 12.26 -24.33
C ASN A 383 -5.14 11.41 -25.02
N ALA A 384 -3.89 11.90 -25.09
CA ALA A 384 -2.81 11.13 -25.66
C ALA A 384 -2.45 9.90 -24.80
N LYS A 385 -2.44 10.03 -23.47
CA LYS A 385 -2.24 8.89 -22.53
C LYS A 385 -3.38 7.88 -22.66
N THR A 386 -4.63 8.33 -22.74
CA THR A 386 -5.81 7.49 -22.93
C THR A 386 -5.75 6.73 -24.25
N HIS A 387 -5.44 7.41 -25.36
CA HIS A 387 -5.31 6.78 -26.67
C HIS A 387 -4.21 5.71 -26.70
N MET A 388 -3.06 5.98 -26.02
CA MET A 388 -2.00 4.98 -25.88
C MET A 388 -2.45 3.76 -25.06
N ALA A 389 -3.23 3.97 -24.00
CA ALA A 389 -3.76 2.88 -23.18
C ALA A 389 -4.83 2.07 -23.93
N GLU A 390 -5.78 2.73 -24.58
CA GLU A 390 -6.86 2.08 -25.34
C GLU A 390 -6.35 1.16 -26.43
N ALA A 391 -5.35 1.60 -27.18
CA ALA A 391 -4.74 0.80 -28.25
C ALA A 391 -4.00 -0.45 -27.73
N ASN A 392 -3.61 -0.45 -26.45
CA ASN A 392 -2.88 -1.55 -25.81
C ASN A 392 -3.72 -2.38 -24.83
N LEU A 393 -5.06 -2.23 -24.80
CA LEU A 393 -5.93 -3.03 -23.92
C LEU A 393 -5.85 -4.53 -24.24
N ARG A 394 -5.66 -4.89 -25.52
CA ARG A 394 -5.51 -6.30 -25.94
C ARG A 394 -4.31 -6.97 -25.27
N LEU A 395 -3.24 -6.22 -25.03
CA LEU A 395 -2.08 -6.72 -24.31
C LEU A 395 -2.43 -7.11 -22.86
N VAL A 396 -3.26 -6.30 -22.19
CA VAL A 396 -3.72 -6.61 -20.82
C VAL A 396 -4.50 -7.92 -20.78
N VAL A 397 -5.40 -8.13 -21.74
CA VAL A 397 -6.20 -9.36 -21.83
C VAL A 397 -5.31 -10.59 -22.02
N SER A 398 -4.32 -10.52 -22.90
CA SER A 398 -3.38 -11.61 -23.16
C SER A 398 -2.59 -12.02 -21.91
N VAL A 399 -2.22 -11.04 -21.07
CA VAL A 399 -1.54 -11.29 -19.79
C VAL A 399 -2.53 -11.81 -18.74
N ALA A 400 -3.71 -11.18 -18.60
CA ALA A 400 -4.72 -11.55 -17.60
C ALA A 400 -5.23 -13.00 -17.79
N LYS A 401 -5.32 -13.49 -19.04
CA LYS A 401 -5.69 -14.88 -19.37
C LYS A 401 -4.82 -15.92 -18.63
N LYS A 402 -3.53 -15.62 -18.41
CA LYS A 402 -2.61 -16.52 -17.67
C LYS A 402 -2.88 -16.58 -16.16
N TYR A 403 -3.72 -15.69 -15.63
CA TYR A 403 -4.01 -15.56 -14.19
C TYR A 403 -5.46 -15.89 -13.81
N THR A 404 -6.25 -16.43 -14.75
CA THR A 404 -7.61 -16.92 -14.49
C THR A 404 -7.61 -18.05 -13.48
N ASN A 405 -8.74 -18.27 -12.78
CA ASN A 405 -8.94 -19.32 -11.79
C ASN A 405 -8.05 -19.23 -10.54
N ARG A 406 -7.56 -18.01 -10.21
CA ARG A 406 -6.74 -17.74 -9.01
C ARG A 406 -7.49 -16.99 -7.92
N GLY A 407 -8.83 -17.05 -7.90
CA GLY A 407 -9.68 -16.47 -6.85
C GLY A 407 -10.18 -15.05 -7.13
N GLN A 408 -9.96 -14.53 -8.35
CA GLN A 408 -10.55 -13.27 -8.83
C GLN A 408 -11.30 -13.50 -10.14
N SER A 409 -12.31 -12.66 -10.42
CA SER A 409 -13.00 -12.67 -11.70
C SER A 409 -12.08 -12.21 -12.83
N PHE A 410 -12.30 -12.71 -14.05
CA PHE A 410 -11.47 -12.33 -15.20
C PHE A 410 -11.57 -10.83 -15.51
N LEU A 411 -12.74 -10.22 -15.34
CA LEU A 411 -12.92 -8.78 -15.52
C LEU A 411 -12.15 -7.96 -14.49
N ASP A 412 -12.09 -8.40 -13.23
CA ASP A 412 -11.32 -7.72 -12.20
C ASP A 412 -9.82 -7.78 -12.50
N LEU A 413 -9.33 -8.94 -12.96
CA LEU A 413 -7.93 -9.09 -13.41
C LEU A 413 -7.61 -8.15 -14.56
N ILE A 414 -8.52 -7.99 -15.54
CA ILE A 414 -8.36 -7.04 -16.64
C ILE A 414 -8.30 -5.61 -16.11
N GLN A 415 -9.20 -5.21 -15.21
CA GLN A 415 -9.25 -3.85 -14.68
C GLN A 415 -7.98 -3.51 -13.88
N GLU A 416 -7.51 -4.42 -13.03
CA GLU A 416 -6.24 -4.25 -12.33
C GLU A 416 -5.05 -4.20 -13.30
N GLY A 417 -5.09 -5.03 -14.34
CA GLY A 417 -4.13 -4.97 -15.44
C GLY A 417 -4.16 -3.63 -16.19
N ASN A 418 -5.34 -3.05 -16.43
CA ASN A 418 -5.49 -1.73 -17.04
C ASN A 418 -4.88 -0.62 -16.17
N ILE A 419 -5.03 -0.71 -14.83
CA ILE A 419 -4.35 0.20 -13.89
C ILE A 419 -2.82 0.05 -14.01
N GLY A 420 -2.34 -1.19 -14.16
CA GLY A 420 -0.93 -1.47 -14.43
C GLY A 420 -0.47 -0.86 -15.76
N LEU A 421 -1.23 -1.04 -16.83
CA LEU A 421 -0.96 -0.47 -18.15
C LEU A 421 -0.86 1.06 -18.09
N MET A 422 -1.81 1.75 -17.43
CA MET A 422 -1.75 3.22 -17.28
C MET A 422 -0.47 3.67 -16.57
N LYS A 423 -0.04 2.96 -15.52
CA LYS A 423 1.27 3.23 -14.87
C LYS A 423 2.44 3.00 -15.82
N GLY A 424 2.34 1.98 -16.69
CA GLY A 424 3.30 1.73 -17.75
C GLY A 424 3.41 2.90 -18.73
N VAL A 425 2.26 3.44 -19.20
CA VAL A 425 2.21 4.62 -20.10
C VAL A 425 2.86 5.85 -19.45
N GLU A 426 2.57 6.11 -18.16
CA GLU A 426 3.14 7.27 -17.45
C GLU A 426 4.67 7.22 -17.31
N LYS A 427 5.24 6.02 -17.24
CA LYS A 427 6.68 5.84 -16.98
C LYS A 427 7.48 5.44 -18.22
N PHE A 428 6.83 5.22 -19.36
CA PHE A 428 7.48 4.78 -20.57
C PHE A 428 8.41 5.85 -21.16
N GLU A 429 9.68 5.52 -21.38
CA GLU A 429 10.70 6.36 -22.00
C GLU A 429 11.03 5.85 -23.41
N TYR A 430 10.32 6.35 -24.45
CA TYR A 430 10.53 5.92 -25.86
C TYR A 430 11.97 6.09 -26.37
N ARG A 431 12.77 6.97 -25.75
CA ARG A 431 14.18 7.22 -26.13
C ARG A 431 15.09 6.01 -25.87
N ARG A 432 14.66 5.05 -25.04
CA ARG A 432 15.42 3.82 -24.77
C ARG A 432 15.35 2.83 -25.94
N GLY A 433 14.44 3.00 -26.88
CA GLY A 433 14.36 2.22 -28.12
C GLY A 433 13.61 0.90 -28.03
N TYR A 434 13.09 0.51 -26.85
CA TYR A 434 12.28 -0.70 -26.68
C TYR A 434 10.84 -0.52 -27.19
N LYS A 435 10.17 -1.63 -27.55
CA LYS A 435 8.73 -1.64 -27.80
C LYS A 435 7.98 -1.32 -26.50
N PHE A 436 6.86 -0.63 -26.59
CA PHE A 436 6.03 -0.32 -25.42
C PHE A 436 5.54 -1.59 -24.73
N SER A 437 5.15 -2.62 -25.48
CA SER A 437 4.65 -3.88 -24.95
C SER A 437 5.63 -4.53 -23.95
N THR A 438 6.91 -4.56 -24.27
CA THR A 438 7.96 -5.12 -23.41
C THR A 438 7.99 -4.49 -22.01
N TYR A 439 7.84 -3.17 -21.96
CA TYR A 439 7.82 -2.44 -20.69
C TYR A 439 6.48 -2.56 -19.97
N ALA A 440 5.38 -2.51 -20.73
CA ALA A 440 4.03 -2.55 -20.19
C ALA A 440 3.68 -3.90 -19.54
N ILE A 441 4.13 -5.03 -20.12
CA ILE A 441 3.89 -6.38 -19.58
C ILE A 441 4.33 -6.47 -18.12
N TRP A 442 5.48 -5.90 -17.77
CA TRP A 442 5.97 -5.91 -16.39
C TRP A 442 5.00 -5.19 -15.43
N TRP A 443 4.52 -4.00 -15.81
CA TRP A 443 3.57 -3.24 -14.97
C TRP A 443 2.21 -3.92 -14.87
N ILE A 444 1.73 -4.50 -15.98
CA ILE A 444 0.48 -5.25 -16.01
C ILE A 444 0.59 -6.47 -15.08
N ARG A 445 1.66 -7.26 -15.23
CA ARG A 445 1.92 -8.43 -14.39
C ARG A 445 1.97 -8.03 -12.90
N GLN A 446 2.75 -7.04 -12.56
CA GLN A 446 2.90 -6.55 -11.19
C GLN A 446 1.55 -6.13 -10.58
N ALA A 447 0.72 -5.42 -11.36
CA ALA A 447 -0.59 -4.99 -10.89
C ALA A 447 -1.52 -6.19 -10.64
N ILE A 448 -1.60 -7.12 -11.60
CA ILE A 448 -2.43 -8.34 -11.49
C ILE A 448 -1.96 -9.22 -10.33
N THR A 449 -0.66 -9.52 -10.23
CA THR A 449 -0.13 -10.38 -9.16
C THR A 449 -0.37 -9.76 -7.79
N ARG A 450 -0.22 -8.44 -7.68
CA ARG A 450 -0.49 -7.73 -6.43
C ARG A 450 -1.97 -7.74 -6.08
N SER A 451 -2.86 -7.54 -7.04
CA SER A 451 -4.30 -7.59 -6.81
C SER A 451 -4.74 -8.99 -6.36
N ILE A 452 -4.24 -10.06 -7.00
CA ILE A 452 -4.49 -11.43 -6.56
C ILE A 452 -4.02 -11.63 -5.11
N ALA A 453 -2.83 -11.13 -4.75
CA ALA A 453 -2.32 -11.24 -3.40
C ALA A 453 -3.18 -10.50 -2.37
N ASP A 454 -3.72 -9.34 -2.75
CA ASP A 454 -4.48 -8.47 -1.85
C ASP A 454 -5.96 -8.85 -1.72
N GLN A 455 -6.59 -9.46 -2.75
CA GLN A 455 -8.05 -9.58 -2.87
C GLN A 455 -8.56 -11.00 -3.17
N ALA A 456 -7.73 -11.94 -3.64
CA ALA A 456 -8.19 -13.26 -4.10
C ALA A 456 -8.67 -14.19 -2.97
N ARG A 457 -8.39 -13.89 -1.71
CA ARG A 457 -8.74 -14.73 -0.57
C ARG A 457 -9.80 -14.09 0.31
N THR A 458 -10.77 -14.87 0.74
CA THR A 458 -11.80 -14.44 1.70
C THR A 458 -11.18 -13.90 2.99
N ILE A 459 -10.14 -14.56 3.50
CA ILE A 459 -9.34 -14.09 4.62
C ILE A 459 -8.04 -13.54 4.04
N ARG A 460 -7.88 -12.21 4.06
CA ARG A 460 -6.70 -11.53 3.52
C ARG A 460 -5.41 -11.96 4.23
N ILE A 461 -4.41 -12.32 3.44
CA ILE A 461 -3.06 -12.67 3.90
C ILE A 461 -2.09 -11.56 3.46
N PRO A 462 -1.13 -11.14 4.31
CA PRO A 462 -0.10 -10.18 3.93
C PRO A 462 0.72 -10.66 2.71
N VAL A 463 1.11 -9.72 1.82
CA VAL A 463 1.80 -10.04 0.56
C VAL A 463 3.08 -10.86 0.79
N HIS A 464 3.91 -10.48 1.79
CA HIS A 464 5.14 -11.22 2.10
C HIS A 464 4.91 -12.68 2.53
N MET A 465 3.74 -13.00 3.10
CA MET A 465 3.39 -14.39 3.42
C MET A 465 3.00 -15.16 2.17
N ILE A 466 2.34 -14.51 1.21
CA ILE A 466 2.00 -15.11 -0.09
C ILE A 466 3.26 -15.43 -0.89
N GLU A 467 4.28 -14.55 -0.85
CA GLU A 467 5.58 -14.81 -1.47
C GLU A 467 6.26 -16.06 -0.88
N ILE A 468 6.21 -16.20 0.47
CA ILE A 468 6.74 -17.41 1.14
C ILE A 468 5.92 -18.64 0.74
N MET A 469 4.59 -18.54 0.66
CA MET A 469 3.72 -19.63 0.21
C MET A 469 3.99 -20.04 -1.24
N ASN A 470 4.24 -19.07 -2.13
CA ASN A 470 4.62 -19.37 -3.51
C ASN A 470 5.96 -20.13 -3.58
N LYS A 471 6.94 -19.78 -2.74
CA LYS A 471 8.18 -20.54 -2.62
C LYS A 471 7.93 -21.94 -2.09
N LEU A 472 7.06 -22.09 -1.08
CA LEU A 472 6.67 -23.39 -0.53
C LEU A 472 6.03 -24.28 -1.60
N TRP A 473 5.10 -23.77 -2.41
CA TRP A 473 4.48 -24.55 -3.48
C TRP A 473 5.46 -24.93 -4.60
N ARG A 474 6.44 -24.06 -4.92
CA ARG A 474 7.51 -24.42 -5.86
C ARG A 474 8.37 -25.55 -5.31
N ALA A 475 8.84 -25.44 -4.05
CA ALA A 475 9.60 -26.49 -3.39
C ALA A 475 8.82 -27.81 -3.31
N GLN A 476 7.53 -27.76 -2.92
CA GLN A 476 6.65 -28.93 -2.89
C GLN A 476 6.54 -29.59 -4.28
N LYS A 477 6.33 -28.79 -5.35
CA LYS A 477 6.24 -29.30 -6.72
C LYS A 477 7.55 -29.95 -7.18
N GLN A 478 8.69 -29.31 -6.87
CA GLN A 478 10.02 -29.84 -7.19
C GLN A 478 10.28 -31.17 -6.48
N LEU A 479 10.06 -31.21 -5.16
CA LEU A 479 10.22 -32.44 -4.37
C LEU A 479 9.26 -33.56 -4.83
N THR A 480 8.03 -33.20 -5.23
CA THR A 480 7.10 -34.20 -5.80
C THR A 480 7.64 -34.80 -7.11
N GLN A 481 8.29 -34.01 -7.95
CA GLN A 481 8.93 -34.50 -9.18
C GLN A 481 10.15 -35.38 -8.89
N GLU A 482 10.94 -35.05 -7.87
CA GLU A 482 12.15 -35.80 -7.49
C GLU A 482 11.79 -37.11 -6.75
N LEU A 483 10.82 -37.05 -5.83
CA LEU A 483 10.45 -38.18 -4.97
C LEU A 483 9.38 -39.11 -5.58
N GLY A 484 8.61 -38.62 -6.58
CA GLY A 484 7.46 -39.31 -7.15
C GLY A 484 6.25 -39.47 -6.20
N ARG A 485 6.26 -38.80 -5.05
CA ARG A 485 5.18 -38.75 -4.03
C ARG A 485 5.07 -37.35 -3.42
N GLU A 486 3.98 -37.12 -2.71
CA GLU A 486 3.88 -35.87 -1.93
C GLU A 486 4.95 -35.82 -0.84
N PRO A 487 5.72 -34.69 -0.75
CA PRO A 487 6.77 -34.54 0.24
C PRO A 487 6.19 -34.31 1.65
N ALA A 488 6.84 -34.89 2.65
CA ALA A 488 6.52 -34.62 4.04
C ALA A 488 6.90 -33.20 4.44
N PRO A 489 6.22 -32.58 5.45
CA PRO A 489 6.56 -31.23 5.92
C PRO A 489 8.02 -31.08 6.35
N GLU A 490 8.67 -32.15 6.77
CA GLU A 490 10.08 -32.20 7.18
C GLU A 490 11.01 -32.06 5.97
N GLU A 491 10.70 -32.74 4.86
CA GLU A 491 11.46 -32.67 3.61
C GLU A 491 11.35 -31.25 2.99
N ILE A 492 10.16 -30.64 3.05
CA ILE A 492 9.95 -29.26 2.60
C ILE A 492 10.73 -28.29 3.51
N ALA A 493 10.80 -28.56 4.82
CA ALA A 493 11.52 -27.73 5.77
C ALA A 493 13.03 -27.72 5.51
N ASP A 494 13.58 -28.88 5.15
CA ASP A 494 14.99 -29.02 4.79
C ASP A 494 15.30 -28.27 3.49
N GLU A 495 14.48 -28.41 2.45
CA GLU A 495 14.65 -27.71 1.16
C GLU A 495 14.53 -26.17 1.32
N MET A 496 13.58 -25.70 2.10
CA MET A 496 13.37 -24.27 2.34
C MET A 496 14.27 -23.68 3.45
N HIS A 497 15.09 -24.50 4.12
CA HIS A 497 15.92 -24.10 5.27
C HIS A 497 15.12 -23.42 6.38
N MET A 498 13.94 -23.92 6.68
CA MET A 498 13.03 -23.36 7.68
C MET A 498 12.61 -24.42 8.72
N PRO A 499 12.25 -24.02 9.95
CA PRO A 499 11.79 -24.98 10.95
C PRO A 499 10.44 -25.60 10.56
N VAL A 500 10.26 -26.88 10.81
CA VAL A 500 9.05 -27.69 10.49
C VAL A 500 7.77 -27.06 11.05
N SER A 501 7.83 -26.48 12.28
CA SER A 501 6.68 -25.81 12.90
C SER A 501 6.17 -24.64 12.04
N ARG A 502 7.09 -23.92 11.36
CA ARG A 502 6.74 -22.80 10.48
C ARG A 502 6.11 -23.29 9.17
N ILE A 503 6.62 -24.39 8.62
CA ILE A 503 6.02 -25.02 7.43
C ILE A 503 4.59 -25.48 7.72
N ASN A 504 4.35 -26.15 8.85
CA ASN A 504 3.01 -26.56 9.26
C ASN A 504 2.05 -25.38 9.46
N ALA A 505 2.54 -24.25 10.02
CA ALA A 505 1.76 -23.03 10.14
C ALA A 505 1.43 -22.43 8.75
N LEU A 506 2.38 -22.46 7.80
CA LEU A 506 2.16 -22.00 6.42
C LEU A 506 1.15 -22.87 5.69
N LEU A 507 1.22 -24.20 5.82
CA LEU A 507 0.26 -25.13 5.22
C LEU A 507 -1.16 -24.90 5.76
N LYS A 508 -1.32 -24.68 7.07
CA LYS A 508 -2.62 -24.29 7.65
C LYS A 508 -3.14 -22.96 7.11
N MET A 509 -2.26 -21.97 6.97
CA MET A 509 -2.62 -20.65 6.42
C MET A 509 -2.98 -20.74 4.93
N ALA A 510 -2.42 -21.70 4.19
CA ALA A 510 -2.67 -21.91 2.77
C ALA A 510 -4.08 -22.43 2.47
N GLN A 511 -4.73 -23.08 3.45
CA GLN A 511 -6.08 -23.63 3.30
C GLN A 511 -7.10 -22.52 3.00
N GLN A 512 -8.05 -22.83 2.13
CA GLN A 512 -9.17 -21.94 1.83
C GLN A 512 -10.38 -22.33 2.69
N PRO A 513 -11.20 -21.37 3.13
CA PRO A 513 -12.44 -21.65 3.82
C PRO A 513 -13.41 -22.37 2.88
N VAL A 514 -14.11 -23.37 3.41
CA VAL A 514 -15.17 -24.12 2.72
C VAL A 514 -16.50 -23.41 2.94
N SER A 515 -17.38 -23.42 1.92
CA SER A 515 -18.73 -22.87 2.05
C SER A 515 -19.57 -23.70 3.02
N LEU A 516 -20.30 -23.05 3.92
CA LEU A 516 -21.26 -23.73 4.80
C LEU A 516 -22.45 -24.32 4.04
N HIS A 517 -22.75 -23.79 2.85
CA HIS A 517 -23.82 -24.29 1.97
C HIS A 517 -23.31 -25.34 0.98
N ALA A 518 -22.05 -25.80 1.10
CA ALA A 518 -21.59 -26.88 0.26
C ALA A 518 -22.38 -28.15 0.58
N PRO A 519 -22.96 -28.85 -0.45
CA PRO A 519 -23.70 -30.09 -0.23
C PRO A 519 -22.77 -31.19 0.26
N VAL A 520 -23.26 -32.04 1.16
CA VAL A 520 -22.56 -33.21 1.69
C VAL A 520 -23.36 -34.43 1.32
N GLY A 521 -22.76 -35.36 0.57
CA GLY A 521 -23.40 -36.59 0.07
C GLY A 521 -23.94 -36.42 -1.36
N ASP A 522 -24.44 -37.52 -1.92
CA ASP A 522 -24.93 -37.60 -3.31
C ASP A 522 -26.32 -36.96 -3.49
N ASP A 523 -27.13 -36.93 -2.43
CA ASP A 523 -28.51 -36.43 -2.47
C ASP A 523 -28.63 -34.90 -2.42
N GLY A 524 -27.57 -34.19 -2.01
CA GLY A 524 -27.51 -32.72 -2.02
C GLY A 524 -28.43 -31.98 -1.02
N ASP A 525 -29.21 -32.69 -0.23
CA ASP A 525 -30.21 -32.12 0.68
C ASP A 525 -29.60 -31.58 1.99
N VAL A 526 -28.39 -32.03 2.34
CA VAL A 526 -27.70 -31.64 3.60
C VAL A 526 -26.48 -30.81 3.31
N SER A 527 -26.33 -29.72 4.03
CA SER A 527 -25.17 -28.80 3.89
C SER A 527 -24.10 -29.06 4.97
N VAL A 528 -22.85 -28.63 4.73
CA VAL A 528 -21.77 -28.68 5.72
C VAL A 528 -22.16 -27.98 7.00
N GLY A 529 -22.96 -26.89 6.89
CA GLY A 529 -23.41 -26.09 8.04
C GLY A 529 -24.26 -26.88 9.04
N ASP A 530 -25.01 -27.89 8.55
CA ASP A 530 -25.90 -28.69 9.38
C ASP A 530 -25.17 -29.68 10.30
N PHE A 531 -23.89 -29.96 10.00
CA PHE A 531 -23.02 -30.83 10.82
C PHE A 531 -22.21 -30.05 11.87
N ILE A 532 -22.25 -28.74 11.86
CA ILE A 532 -21.49 -27.95 12.81
C ILE A 532 -22.29 -27.77 14.09
N GLU A 533 -21.79 -28.34 15.20
CA GLU A 533 -22.40 -28.19 16.51
C GLU A 533 -22.37 -26.75 17.02
N ASP A 534 -23.45 -26.31 17.65
CA ASP A 534 -23.47 -25.02 18.37
C ASP A 534 -22.84 -25.19 19.76
N LYS A 535 -21.57 -24.79 19.86
CA LYS A 535 -20.81 -24.81 21.12
C LYS A 535 -21.29 -23.77 22.14
N SER A 536 -22.13 -22.82 21.74
CA SER A 536 -22.69 -21.84 22.65
C SER A 536 -23.99 -22.30 23.31
N ALA A 537 -24.63 -23.33 22.75
CA ALA A 537 -25.80 -23.94 23.36
C ALA A 537 -25.41 -24.70 24.62
N GLU A 538 -25.99 -24.31 25.74
CA GLU A 538 -25.76 -24.97 27.02
C GLU A 538 -26.38 -26.37 27.00
N ASN A 539 -25.62 -27.36 27.47
CA ASN A 539 -26.12 -28.74 27.56
C ASN A 539 -27.31 -28.78 28.55
N PRO A 540 -28.50 -29.29 28.15
CA PRO A 540 -29.66 -29.34 29.03
C PRO A 540 -29.42 -30.09 30.34
N SER A 541 -28.55 -31.10 30.33
CA SER A 541 -28.15 -31.84 31.53
C SER A 541 -27.41 -30.98 32.53
N ASP A 542 -26.46 -30.14 32.03
CA ASP A 542 -25.64 -29.26 32.86
C ASP A 542 -26.48 -28.10 33.42
N VAL A 543 -27.39 -27.53 32.61
CA VAL A 543 -28.34 -26.50 33.04
C VAL A 543 -29.25 -27.06 34.15
N THR A 544 -29.76 -28.28 34.00
CA THR A 544 -30.60 -28.93 34.98
C THR A 544 -29.81 -29.21 36.26
N SER A 545 -28.60 -29.74 36.14
CA SER A 545 -27.70 -30.00 37.27
C SER A 545 -27.36 -28.72 38.04
N TYR A 546 -27.09 -27.63 37.28
CA TYR A 546 -26.83 -26.31 37.89
C TYR A 546 -28.06 -25.75 38.62
N SER A 547 -29.25 -25.91 38.03
CA SER A 547 -30.51 -25.51 38.67
C SER A 547 -30.79 -26.28 39.97
N LEU A 548 -30.58 -27.62 39.96
CA LEU A 548 -30.67 -28.44 41.14
C LEU A 548 -29.63 -28.08 42.20
N LEU A 549 -28.40 -27.81 41.78
CA LEU A 549 -27.35 -27.32 42.70
C LEU A 549 -27.73 -26.00 43.36
N LYS A 550 -28.30 -25.08 42.60
CA LYS A 550 -28.78 -23.78 43.13
C LYS A 550 -29.88 -23.95 44.16
N GLU A 551 -30.83 -24.84 43.88
CA GLU A 551 -31.92 -25.17 44.81
C GLU A 551 -31.36 -25.80 46.13
N LYS A 552 -30.53 -26.83 46.02
CA LYS A 552 -29.87 -27.49 47.16
C LYS A 552 -28.97 -26.54 47.96
N LEU A 553 -28.23 -25.66 47.27
CA LEU A 553 -27.44 -24.63 47.91
C LEU A 553 -28.34 -23.65 48.72
N SER A 554 -29.47 -23.25 48.17
CA SER A 554 -30.43 -22.42 48.86
C SER A 554 -30.98 -23.11 50.12
N ASP A 555 -31.31 -24.39 50.04
CA ASP A 555 -31.77 -25.19 51.18
C ASP A 555 -30.68 -25.29 52.29
N VAL A 556 -29.42 -25.50 51.92
CA VAL A 556 -28.32 -25.55 52.86
C VAL A 556 -28.08 -24.17 53.49
N LEU A 557 -28.19 -23.08 52.73
CA LEU A 557 -28.03 -21.73 53.25
C LEU A 557 -29.16 -21.33 54.24
N THR A 558 -30.40 -21.88 54.11
CA THR A 558 -31.47 -21.64 55.09
C THR A 558 -31.14 -22.21 56.50
N THR A 559 -30.21 -23.18 56.59
CA THR A 559 -29.78 -23.73 57.87
C THR A 559 -28.82 -22.84 58.67
N LEU A 560 -28.37 -21.74 58.05
CA LEU A 560 -27.55 -20.71 58.68
C LEU A 560 -28.40 -19.63 59.32
N THR A 561 -27.83 -18.82 60.21
CA THR A 561 -28.52 -17.64 60.73
C THR A 561 -28.73 -16.63 59.59
N GLU A 562 -29.84 -15.88 59.62
CA GLU A 562 -30.22 -14.94 58.56
C GLU A 562 -29.08 -13.95 58.25
N ARG A 563 -28.32 -13.54 59.24
CA ARG A 563 -27.18 -12.62 59.09
C ARG A 563 -26.01 -13.29 58.38
N GLU A 564 -25.68 -14.55 58.70
CA GLU A 564 -24.62 -15.35 58.05
C GLU A 564 -24.99 -15.64 56.59
N ARG A 565 -26.24 -15.98 56.31
CA ARG A 565 -26.77 -16.25 54.98
C ARG A 565 -26.67 -15.01 54.07
N LYS A 566 -27.20 -13.87 54.49
CA LYS A 566 -27.14 -12.63 53.73
C LYS A 566 -25.73 -12.16 53.40
N ILE A 567 -24.78 -12.35 54.35
CA ILE A 567 -23.37 -12.00 54.11
C ILE A 567 -22.77 -12.90 53.03
N LEU A 568 -23.05 -14.21 53.06
CA LEU A 568 -22.57 -15.13 52.02
C LEU A 568 -23.24 -14.84 50.66
N GLU A 569 -24.55 -14.60 50.62
CA GLU A 569 -25.30 -14.25 49.43
C GLU A 569 -24.69 -13.01 48.73
N MET A 570 -24.40 -11.97 49.49
CA MET A 570 -23.77 -10.75 48.96
C MET A 570 -22.31 -10.92 48.62
N ARG A 571 -21.55 -11.76 49.36
CA ARG A 571 -20.14 -11.99 49.13
C ARG A 571 -19.87 -12.74 47.82
N PHE A 572 -20.68 -13.77 47.55
CA PHE A 572 -20.57 -14.63 46.38
C PHE A 572 -21.59 -14.31 45.27
N GLY A 573 -22.37 -13.25 45.41
CA GLY A 573 -23.34 -12.84 44.41
C GLY A 573 -24.47 -13.84 44.18
N LEU A 574 -24.82 -14.67 45.15
CA LEU A 574 -25.80 -15.76 44.99
C LEU A 574 -27.23 -15.29 44.79
N ALA A 575 -27.61 -14.07 45.21
CA ALA A 575 -28.94 -13.50 45.09
C ALA A 575 -29.08 -12.59 43.87
N ASP A 576 -28.12 -11.72 43.64
CA ASP A 576 -28.16 -10.65 42.61
C ASP A 576 -27.09 -10.77 41.52
N GLY A 577 -26.27 -11.82 41.57
CA GLY A 577 -25.18 -12.06 40.59
C GLY A 577 -23.97 -11.16 40.77
N TYR A 578 -23.95 -10.24 41.74
CA TYR A 578 -22.82 -9.33 41.96
C TYR A 578 -22.02 -9.70 43.19
N GLU A 579 -20.76 -10.08 43.03
CA GLU A 579 -19.82 -10.29 44.14
C GLU A 579 -19.42 -8.98 44.79
N ARG A 580 -19.61 -8.87 46.12
CA ARG A 580 -19.23 -7.69 46.90
C ARG A 580 -17.98 -7.95 47.73
N THR A 581 -17.17 -6.91 47.91
CA THR A 581 -15.99 -6.96 48.75
C THR A 581 -16.37 -6.94 50.24
N LEU A 582 -15.51 -7.53 51.08
CA LEU A 582 -15.73 -7.53 52.56
C LEU A 582 -15.88 -6.11 53.13
N GLU A 583 -15.27 -5.12 52.50
CA GLU A 583 -15.33 -3.73 52.93
C GLU A 583 -16.69 -3.10 52.61
N GLU A 584 -17.23 -3.36 51.42
CA GLU A 584 -18.55 -2.91 51.00
C GLU A 584 -19.65 -3.51 51.86
N ILE A 585 -19.58 -4.83 52.14
CA ILE A 585 -20.48 -5.51 53.02
C ILE A 585 -20.35 -4.93 54.47
N GLY A 586 -19.11 -4.64 54.88
CA GLY A 586 -18.87 -3.99 56.17
C GLY A 586 -19.51 -2.64 56.30
N LYS A 587 -19.46 -1.81 55.27
CA LYS A 587 -20.15 -0.50 55.22
C LYS A 587 -21.67 -0.65 55.28
N MET A 588 -22.26 -1.62 54.57
CA MET A 588 -23.70 -1.89 54.56
C MET A 588 -24.22 -2.32 55.95
N TYR A 589 -23.44 -3.10 56.69
CA TYR A 589 -23.83 -3.60 58.03
C TYR A 589 -23.27 -2.76 59.20
N ASN A 590 -22.60 -1.65 58.93
CA ASN A 590 -21.92 -0.80 59.90
C ASN A 590 -20.97 -1.57 60.82
N VAL A 591 -20.13 -2.49 60.26
CA VAL A 591 -19.19 -3.32 60.97
C VAL A 591 -17.83 -3.28 60.26
N THR A 592 -16.78 -3.55 60.99
CA THR A 592 -15.42 -3.59 60.41
C THR A 592 -15.24 -4.77 59.43
N ARG A 593 -14.40 -4.57 58.40
CA ARG A 593 -14.01 -5.60 57.44
C ARG A 593 -13.63 -6.92 58.10
N GLU A 594 -12.84 -6.85 59.19
CA GLU A 594 -12.38 -8.04 59.92
C GLU A 594 -13.55 -8.79 60.57
N ARG A 595 -14.57 -8.08 61.03
CA ARG A 595 -15.75 -8.73 61.62
C ARG A 595 -16.57 -9.47 60.55
N ILE A 596 -16.70 -8.93 59.34
CA ILE A 596 -17.36 -9.63 58.23
C ILE A 596 -16.53 -10.88 57.85
N ARG A 597 -15.19 -10.80 57.75
CA ARG A 597 -14.31 -11.96 57.51
C ARG A 597 -14.48 -13.06 58.53
N GLN A 598 -14.62 -12.70 59.84
CA GLN A 598 -14.86 -13.67 60.92
C GLN A 598 -16.23 -14.35 60.75
N ILE A 599 -17.28 -13.59 60.37
CA ILE A 599 -18.62 -14.16 60.15
C ILE A 599 -18.61 -15.09 58.94
N GLU A 600 -17.98 -14.69 57.84
CA GLU A 600 -17.78 -15.50 56.63
C GLU A 600 -17.05 -16.83 56.99
N ALA A 601 -15.90 -16.76 57.63
CA ALA A 601 -15.13 -17.94 58.06
C ALA A 601 -15.92 -18.88 58.99
N LYS A 602 -16.73 -18.32 59.89
CA LYS A 602 -17.59 -19.09 60.77
C LYS A 602 -18.73 -19.74 60.00
N ALA A 603 -19.34 -19.05 59.06
CA ALA A 603 -20.43 -19.57 58.21
C ALA A 603 -19.90 -20.69 57.29
N LEU A 604 -18.75 -20.49 56.62
CA LEU A 604 -18.12 -21.51 55.77
C LEU A 604 -17.72 -22.75 56.58
N ARG A 605 -17.22 -22.57 57.84
CA ARG A 605 -16.92 -23.69 58.74
C ARG A 605 -18.18 -24.46 59.12
N LYS A 606 -19.31 -23.78 59.32
CA LYS A 606 -20.61 -24.44 59.57
C LYS A 606 -21.10 -25.21 58.36
N LEU A 607 -20.90 -24.68 57.14
CA LEU A 607 -21.26 -25.35 55.89
C LEU A 607 -20.43 -26.62 55.64
N ARG A 608 -19.15 -26.66 56.05
CA ARG A 608 -18.27 -27.84 55.96
C ARG A 608 -18.65 -29.01 56.92
N HIS A 609 -19.70 -28.85 57.75
CA HIS A 609 -20.13 -29.91 58.61
C HIS A 609 -20.69 -31.12 57.78
N PRO A 610 -20.34 -32.38 58.06
CA PRO A 610 -20.70 -33.56 57.27
C PRO A 610 -22.18 -33.68 56.94
N THR A 611 -23.07 -33.29 57.84
CA THR A 611 -24.52 -33.33 57.65
C THR A 611 -25.01 -32.39 56.51
N ARG A 612 -24.28 -31.25 56.31
CA ARG A 612 -24.61 -30.27 55.27
C ARG A 612 -23.88 -30.56 53.93
N VAL A 613 -22.65 -31.01 54.00
CA VAL A 613 -21.87 -31.43 52.83
C VAL A 613 -22.54 -32.59 52.11
N ARG A 614 -23.19 -33.50 52.84
CA ARG A 614 -23.92 -34.66 52.25
C ARG A 614 -24.98 -34.22 51.25
N HIS A 615 -25.63 -33.08 51.42
CA HIS A 615 -26.62 -32.55 50.47
C HIS A 615 -26.01 -32.03 49.16
N LEU A 616 -24.70 -31.70 49.16
CA LEU A 616 -23.96 -31.17 48.01
C LEU A 616 -22.97 -32.18 47.42
N GLN A 617 -22.82 -33.38 48.01
CA GLN A 617 -21.80 -34.33 47.64
C GLN A 617 -21.96 -34.86 46.21
N GLY A 618 -23.19 -35.04 45.72
CA GLY A 618 -23.47 -35.50 44.33
C GLY A 618 -23.15 -34.49 43.24
N PHE A 619 -22.82 -33.23 43.58
CA PHE A 619 -22.43 -32.17 42.65
C PHE A 619 -20.94 -31.88 42.63
N LEU A 620 -20.17 -32.42 43.62
CA LEU A 620 -18.73 -32.20 43.72
C LEU A 620 -17.92 -33.24 42.91
N ASP A 621 -18.50 -34.41 42.67
CA ASP A 621 -17.81 -35.51 41.99
C ASP A 621 -17.80 -35.41 40.46
N THR A 622 -18.48 -34.39 39.89
CA THR A 622 -18.57 -34.18 38.45
C THR A 622 -17.40 -33.42 37.82
N GLU A 623 -16.55 -32.75 38.59
CA GLU A 623 -15.41 -31.99 38.09
C GLU A 623 -14.07 -32.76 37.96
N GLU A 624 -13.95 -33.95 38.61
CA GLU A 624 -12.70 -34.76 38.52
C GLU A 624 -12.65 -35.68 37.29
N ASN A 625 -13.70 -35.78 36.47
CA ASN A 625 -13.75 -36.65 35.29
C ASN A 625 -13.95 -35.89 33.93
N ALA A 626 -13.67 -34.59 33.84
CA ALA A 626 -13.76 -33.82 32.57
C ALA A 626 -12.37 -33.45 32.05
#